data_6c904af5e4a8aed66977e06fcbcc921d
#
_entry.id   6c904af5e4a8aed66977e06fcbcc921d
#
_cell.length_a   1.000
_cell.length_b   1.000
_cell.length_c   1.000
_cell.angle_alpha   90.00
_cell.angle_beta   90.00
_cell.angle_gamma   90.00
#
_symmetry.space_group_name_H-M   'P 1'
#
loop_
_entity.id
_entity.type
_entity.pdbx_description
1 polymer ?
#
loop_
_entity_poly.entity_id
_entity_poly.type
_entity_poly.pdbx_seq_one_letter_code
_entity_poly.pdbx_strand_id
1 'polypeptide(L)'
;DVAPSRGLGDVYKRQPIQLEQKGDFLHIDIDFDLKDVKVKSTRGVDFIPQLVAPERMLNLPKVSIKGRDEYLAYERWFAVMSIKEKKNYDKPYAVEKGSKVKNGVLSYRYMVRYEPWMENARLDVQRDECGCGEIKSMNVERLVDKVTLERVLLPYVVTPHFAYLQPKAEEIKQRDIQAECFLDFELNRINIRPEYMNNPQELAKIRKMIDELKSDPNVKVNRLDIIGYASPEGTLVTNKRLSEGRAMALRDYLASKYDFPRNQYYIIFGGENWDGLEKALDTMEIEYKDEVLDIIRDIPIEKGRETKLMQLRGGVPYRYMLKYIFPSLRIAICRVNYEVRNFNVDEAKEEIKRRPQNLSLNEMFLVANTYPVGSQEFIDVFETAVRMYPKDEIANINAATAALSRNDLISAERCLSMVDSMKKLPEYSNAMGVLMLLKGEYEHAEEYLNVAYESGLKVAGYNLEELTRKKANASEFRIKNSC
;
A
#
# COMPACT_ATOMS: atom_id res chain seq x y z
N ASP A 1 53.47 -6.30 -0.12
CA ASP A 1 52.83 -7.62 0.14
C ASP A 1 51.35 -7.50 -0.13
N VAL A 2 50.99 -7.91 -1.34
CA VAL A 2 49.58 -8.06 -1.75
C VAL A 2 49.17 -9.50 -1.37
N ALA A 3 48.33 -9.62 -0.33
CA ALA A 3 47.74 -10.89 0.01
C ALA A 3 46.98 -11.43 -1.21
N PRO A 4 47.13 -12.72 -1.58
CA PRO A 4 46.43 -13.28 -2.70
C PRO A 4 44.91 -13.15 -2.47
N SER A 5 44.22 -12.58 -3.44
CA SER A 5 42.78 -12.53 -3.47
C SER A 5 42.24 -13.97 -3.40
N ARG A 6 41.52 -14.32 -2.33
CA ARG A 6 40.79 -15.59 -2.26
C ARG A 6 39.86 -15.65 -3.46
N GLY A 7 39.92 -16.78 -4.17
CA GLY A 7 39.18 -17.02 -5.41
C GLY A 7 37.67 -16.89 -5.18
N LEU A 8 36.92 -16.60 -6.24
CA LEU A 8 35.47 -16.53 -6.29
C LEU A 8 34.80 -17.76 -5.66
N GLY A 9 35.44 -18.92 -5.70
CA GLY A 9 34.93 -20.20 -5.17
C GLY A 9 34.56 -20.21 -3.68
N ASP A 10 35.01 -19.23 -2.88
CA ASP A 10 34.66 -19.16 -1.46
C ASP A 10 33.32 -18.50 -1.20
N VAL A 11 32.74 -17.78 -2.19
CA VAL A 11 31.45 -17.07 -2.07
C VAL A 11 30.25 -18.01 -2.30
N TYR A 12 30.44 -19.19 -2.95
CA TYR A 12 29.33 -20.06 -3.36
C TYR A 12 29.36 -21.47 -2.74
N LYS A 13 30.32 -21.82 -1.91
CA LYS A 13 30.63 -23.22 -1.53
C LYS A 13 29.71 -23.89 -0.53
N ARG A 14 28.62 -23.30 -0.07
CA ARG A 14 27.86 -23.85 1.07
C ARG A 14 26.48 -24.44 0.78
N GLN A 15 25.93 -24.27 -0.44
CA GLN A 15 24.64 -24.89 -0.81
C GLN A 15 24.63 -25.33 -2.27
N PRO A 16 23.85 -26.37 -2.64
CA PRO A 16 23.74 -26.80 -4.03
C PRO A 16 23.14 -25.69 -4.88
N ILE A 17 23.88 -25.27 -5.91
CA ILE A 17 23.37 -24.38 -6.93
C ILE A 17 22.39 -25.19 -7.76
N GLN A 18 21.15 -24.72 -7.88
CA GLN A 18 20.12 -25.40 -8.67
C GLN A 18 19.92 -24.64 -9.98
N LEU A 19 19.95 -25.37 -11.06
CA LEU A 19 19.67 -24.92 -12.41
C LEU A 19 18.74 -25.93 -13.04
N GLU A 20 17.42 -25.74 -12.85
CA GLU A 20 16.40 -26.72 -13.18
C GLU A 20 15.34 -26.13 -14.11
N GLN A 21 15.00 -26.86 -15.15
CA GLN A 21 13.84 -26.56 -15.97
C GLN A 21 12.59 -27.02 -15.22
N LYS A 22 11.66 -26.09 -14.98
CA LYS A 22 10.34 -26.37 -14.37
C LYS A 22 9.26 -25.80 -15.30
N GLY A 23 8.55 -26.67 -16.01
CA GLY A 23 7.59 -26.25 -17.04
C GLY A 23 8.26 -25.43 -18.15
N ASP A 24 7.70 -24.28 -18.49
CA ASP A 24 8.22 -23.36 -19.52
C ASP A 24 9.37 -22.47 -19.02
N PHE A 25 9.83 -22.63 -17.79
CA PHE A 25 10.83 -21.77 -17.19
C PHE A 25 12.06 -22.55 -16.73
N LEU A 26 13.22 -21.91 -16.85
CA LEU A 26 14.46 -22.31 -16.22
C LEU A 26 14.59 -21.57 -14.90
N HIS A 27 14.62 -22.30 -13.79
CA HIS A 27 14.81 -21.78 -12.44
C HIS A 27 16.30 -21.76 -12.13
N ILE A 28 16.78 -20.63 -11.64
CA ILE A 28 18.17 -20.39 -11.29
C ILE A 28 18.22 -20.02 -9.81
N ASP A 29 18.75 -20.92 -8.99
CA ASP A 29 18.87 -20.74 -7.56
C ASP A 29 20.34 -20.69 -7.16
N ILE A 30 20.79 -19.54 -6.67
CA ILE A 30 22.16 -19.29 -6.20
C ILE A 30 22.07 -18.67 -4.81
N ASP A 31 22.80 -19.21 -3.85
CA ASP A 31 23.00 -18.58 -2.56
C ASP A 31 24.38 -17.93 -2.49
N PHE A 32 24.40 -16.59 -2.50
CA PHE A 32 25.63 -15.82 -2.38
C PHE A 32 26.00 -15.66 -0.90
N ASP A 33 27.07 -16.29 -0.43
CA ASP A 33 27.63 -16.01 0.90
C ASP A 33 28.51 -14.76 0.82
N LEU A 34 27.98 -13.66 1.31
CA LEU A 34 28.56 -12.33 1.17
C LEU A 34 29.41 -11.91 2.39
N LYS A 35 29.66 -12.84 3.36
CA LYS A 35 30.38 -12.53 4.62
C LYS A 35 31.78 -11.97 4.42
N ASP A 36 32.47 -12.50 3.41
CA ASP A 36 33.86 -12.11 3.12
C ASP A 36 33.98 -11.02 2.05
N VAL A 37 32.86 -10.53 1.52
CA VAL A 37 32.86 -9.47 0.51
C VAL A 37 33.16 -8.11 1.16
N LYS A 38 34.39 -7.64 1.01
CA LYS A 38 34.84 -6.33 1.50
C LYS A 38 34.76 -5.32 0.37
N VAL A 39 33.93 -4.30 0.55
CA VAL A 39 33.76 -3.21 -0.41
C VAL A 39 34.18 -1.88 0.22
N LYS A 40 35.09 -1.14 -0.46
CA LYS A 40 35.48 0.21 -0.03
C LYS A 40 34.27 1.16 -0.16
N SER A 41 34.23 2.21 0.67
CA SER A 41 33.08 3.13 0.77
C SER A 41 32.61 3.69 -0.58
N THR A 42 33.55 4.00 -1.47
CA THR A 42 33.32 4.61 -2.79
C THR A 42 33.30 3.61 -3.94
N ARG A 43 33.22 2.30 -3.67
CA ARG A 43 33.25 1.24 -4.68
C ARG A 43 32.05 0.32 -4.55
N GLY A 44 31.79 -0.44 -5.61
CA GLY A 44 30.81 -1.51 -5.68
C GLY A 44 31.40 -2.80 -6.23
N VAL A 45 30.76 -3.91 -5.94
CA VAL A 45 31.01 -5.21 -6.55
C VAL A 45 29.66 -5.69 -7.09
N ASP A 46 29.64 -6.01 -8.37
CA ASP A 46 28.48 -6.57 -9.05
C ASP A 46 28.73 -8.05 -9.32
N PHE A 47 27.78 -8.90 -8.98
CA PHE A 47 27.74 -10.32 -9.34
C PHE A 47 26.66 -10.48 -10.40
N ILE A 48 27.06 -10.88 -11.60
CA ILE A 48 26.19 -11.00 -12.78
C ILE A 48 26.13 -12.47 -13.16
N PRO A 49 25.06 -13.20 -12.79
CA PRO A 49 24.85 -14.55 -13.28
C PRO A 49 24.62 -14.54 -14.78
N GLN A 50 25.19 -15.52 -15.48
CA GLN A 50 25.16 -15.62 -16.94
C GLN A 50 24.86 -17.04 -17.35
N LEU A 51 23.91 -17.23 -18.24
CA LEU A 51 23.72 -18.47 -18.97
C LEU A 51 24.55 -18.40 -20.24
N VAL A 52 25.53 -19.30 -20.39
CA VAL A 52 26.48 -19.27 -21.48
C VAL A 52 26.42 -20.59 -22.26
N ALA A 53 26.07 -20.50 -23.53
CA ALA A 53 26.14 -21.58 -24.51
C ALA A 53 27.15 -21.21 -25.65
N PRO A 54 27.59 -22.15 -26.51
CA PRO A 54 28.58 -21.85 -27.53
C PRO A 54 28.23 -20.69 -28.45
N GLU A 55 26.96 -20.52 -28.79
CA GLU A 55 26.49 -19.51 -29.75
C GLU A 55 25.70 -18.39 -29.11
N ARG A 56 25.39 -18.46 -27.80
CA ARG A 56 24.52 -17.49 -27.14
C ARG A 56 24.86 -17.30 -25.66
N MET A 57 24.76 -16.08 -25.21
CA MET A 57 24.91 -15.72 -23.79
C MET A 57 23.74 -14.84 -23.35
N LEU A 58 23.22 -15.10 -22.15
CA LEU A 58 22.18 -14.31 -21.51
C LEU A 58 22.67 -13.85 -20.14
N ASN A 59 22.79 -12.54 -19.98
CA ASN A 59 23.03 -11.94 -18.65
C ASN A 59 21.71 -11.90 -17.87
N LEU A 60 21.77 -12.34 -16.63
CA LEU A 60 20.64 -12.29 -15.70
C LEU A 60 20.76 -11.06 -14.80
N PRO A 61 19.68 -10.64 -14.16
CA PRO A 61 19.70 -9.47 -13.25
C PRO A 61 20.76 -9.62 -12.17
N LYS A 62 21.61 -8.62 -12.06
CA LYS A 62 22.78 -8.63 -11.18
C LYS A 62 22.45 -8.41 -9.71
N VAL A 63 23.29 -8.91 -8.84
CA VAL A 63 23.35 -8.55 -7.42
C VAL A 63 24.45 -7.53 -7.21
N SER A 64 24.14 -6.35 -6.69
CA SER A 64 25.08 -5.25 -6.47
C SER A 64 25.35 -5.07 -4.98
N ILE A 65 26.62 -5.14 -4.57
CA ILE A 65 27.05 -4.81 -3.21
C ILE A 65 27.81 -3.50 -3.26
N LYS A 66 27.23 -2.47 -2.66
CA LYS A 66 27.79 -1.11 -2.71
C LYS A 66 28.37 -0.69 -1.37
N GLY A 67 29.52 0.00 -1.42
CA GLY A 67 30.06 0.70 -0.27
C GLY A 67 29.11 1.80 0.20
N ARG A 68 29.37 2.36 1.37
CA ARG A 68 28.45 3.33 1.99
C ARG A 68 28.13 4.52 1.09
N ASP A 69 29.15 5.16 0.54
CA ASP A 69 29.01 6.40 -0.23
C ASP A 69 28.43 6.10 -1.61
N GLU A 70 28.85 5.01 -2.23
CA GLU A 70 28.31 4.52 -3.49
C GLU A 70 26.83 4.12 -3.37
N TYR A 71 26.44 3.49 -2.26
CA TYR A 71 25.05 3.14 -1.98
C TYR A 71 24.16 4.39 -1.85
N LEU A 72 24.63 5.39 -1.10
CA LEU A 72 23.90 6.65 -0.95
C LEU A 72 23.81 7.43 -2.27
N ALA A 73 24.86 7.38 -3.09
CA ALA A 73 24.84 7.98 -4.42
C ALA A 73 23.80 7.28 -5.33
N TYR A 74 23.78 5.94 -5.30
CA TYR A 74 22.79 5.14 -6.02
C TYR A 74 21.36 5.46 -5.59
N GLU A 75 21.08 5.51 -4.28
CA GLU A 75 19.74 5.83 -3.77
C GLU A 75 19.26 7.22 -4.22
N ARG A 76 20.15 8.22 -4.13
CA ARG A 76 19.82 9.58 -4.59
C ARG A 76 19.55 9.62 -6.10
N TRP A 77 20.41 9.00 -6.87
CA TRP A 77 20.26 8.92 -8.32
C TRP A 77 18.97 8.20 -8.72
N PHE A 78 18.67 7.06 -8.10
CA PHE A 78 17.45 6.30 -8.37
C PHE A 78 16.18 7.08 -7.95
N ALA A 79 16.26 7.85 -6.85
CA ALA A 79 15.13 8.64 -6.38
C ALA A 79 14.74 9.77 -7.37
N VAL A 80 15.74 10.39 -8.04
CA VAL A 80 15.50 11.49 -8.98
C VAL A 80 15.26 11.05 -10.43
N MET A 81 15.36 9.76 -10.72
CA MET A 81 15.07 9.20 -12.03
C MET A 81 13.63 9.48 -12.46
N SER A 82 13.46 9.94 -13.69
CA SER A 82 12.16 10.03 -14.32
C SER A 82 11.55 8.63 -14.54
N ILE A 83 10.23 8.57 -14.70
CA ILE A 83 9.51 7.32 -14.97
C ILE A 83 10.02 6.63 -16.24
N LYS A 84 10.33 7.43 -17.29
CA LYS A 84 10.87 6.91 -18.54
C LYS A 84 12.24 6.27 -18.35
N GLU A 85 13.10 6.88 -17.56
CA GLU A 85 14.43 6.33 -17.22
C GLU A 85 14.31 5.07 -16.37
N LYS A 86 13.42 5.05 -15.34
CA LYS A 86 13.15 3.85 -14.53
C LYS A 86 12.63 2.67 -15.35
N LYS A 87 11.85 2.94 -16.40
CA LYS A 87 11.34 1.90 -17.31
C LYS A 87 12.45 1.29 -18.17
N ASN A 88 13.44 2.09 -18.57
CA ASN A 88 14.55 1.64 -19.40
C ASN A 88 15.77 1.20 -18.57
N TYR A 89 15.69 1.31 -17.26
CA TYR A 89 16.77 0.92 -16.37
C TYR A 89 16.79 -0.60 -16.18
N ASP A 90 17.92 -1.20 -16.49
CA ASP A 90 18.16 -2.62 -16.22
C ASP A 90 18.29 -2.83 -14.70
N LYS A 91 17.14 -3.10 -14.08
CA LYS A 91 17.01 -3.18 -12.63
C LYS A 91 17.78 -4.38 -12.08
N PRO A 92 18.73 -4.17 -11.17
CA PRO A 92 19.41 -5.27 -10.50
C PRO A 92 18.42 -6.11 -9.69
N TYR A 93 18.72 -7.40 -9.52
CA TYR A 93 17.95 -8.29 -8.65
C TYR A 93 17.93 -7.77 -7.21
N ALA A 94 19.11 -7.39 -6.71
CA ALA A 94 19.25 -6.78 -5.39
C ALA A 94 20.37 -5.73 -5.38
N VAL A 95 20.21 -4.69 -4.58
CA VAL A 95 21.27 -3.73 -4.26
C VAL A 95 21.42 -3.67 -2.75
N GLU A 96 22.56 -4.14 -2.26
CA GLU A 96 22.83 -4.23 -0.83
C GLU A 96 23.99 -3.33 -0.41
N LYS A 97 23.89 -2.81 0.81
CA LYS A 97 24.94 -2.03 1.42
C LYS A 97 25.97 -2.95 2.08
N GLY A 98 27.23 -2.85 1.71
CA GLY A 98 28.30 -3.74 2.18
C GLY A 98 28.42 -3.85 3.71
N SER A 99 27.98 -2.84 4.48
CA SER A 99 27.96 -2.91 5.94
C SER A 99 26.82 -3.79 6.51
N LYS A 100 25.72 -3.98 5.78
CA LYS A 100 24.59 -4.82 6.19
C LYS A 100 24.83 -6.30 5.88
N VAL A 101 25.70 -6.59 4.94
CA VAL A 101 25.94 -7.93 4.38
C VAL A 101 26.95 -8.76 5.17
N LYS A 102 27.59 -8.20 6.19
CA LYS A 102 28.68 -8.83 6.95
C LYS A 102 28.36 -10.21 7.57
N ASN A 103 27.11 -10.62 7.67
CA ASN A 103 26.68 -11.90 8.24
C ASN A 103 25.60 -12.62 7.42
N GLY A 104 25.40 -12.29 6.15
CA GLY A 104 24.26 -12.73 5.38
C GLY A 104 24.57 -13.60 4.17
N VAL A 105 23.69 -14.57 3.93
CA VAL A 105 23.53 -15.22 2.65
C VAL A 105 22.42 -14.50 1.90
N LEU A 106 22.67 -14.10 0.66
CA LEU A 106 21.67 -13.55 -0.24
C LEU A 106 21.20 -14.65 -1.18
N SER A 107 19.94 -15.02 -1.05
CA SER A 107 19.32 -16.01 -1.93
C SER A 107 18.86 -15.34 -3.22
N TYR A 108 19.48 -15.73 -4.33
CA TYR A 108 19.11 -15.34 -5.67
C TYR A 108 18.21 -16.43 -6.25
N ARG A 109 16.96 -16.07 -6.52
CA ARG A 109 15.96 -16.97 -7.10
C ARG A 109 15.38 -16.27 -8.31
N TYR A 110 15.73 -16.75 -9.50
CA TYR A 110 15.35 -16.11 -10.75
C TYR A 110 14.78 -17.14 -11.73
N MET A 111 13.78 -16.71 -12.48
CA MET A 111 13.16 -17.53 -13.50
C MET A 111 13.30 -16.83 -14.84
N VAL A 112 13.69 -17.60 -15.85
CA VAL A 112 13.72 -17.15 -17.24
C VAL A 112 12.93 -18.13 -18.08
N ARG A 113 12.23 -17.62 -19.08
CA ARG A 113 11.52 -18.51 -20.02
C ARG A 113 12.52 -19.44 -20.68
N TYR A 114 12.24 -20.75 -20.61
CA TYR A 114 13.14 -21.73 -21.20
C TYR A 114 13.16 -21.64 -22.73
N GLU A 115 14.33 -21.63 -23.30
CA GLU A 115 14.55 -21.71 -24.74
C GLU A 115 15.43 -22.91 -25.04
N PRO A 116 15.30 -23.64 -26.22
CA PRO A 116 16.05 -24.85 -26.50
C PRO A 116 17.57 -24.73 -26.42
N TRP A 117 18.13 -23.54 -26.70
CA TRP A 117 19.57 -23.31 -26.58
C TRP A 117 20.10 -23.43 -25.14
N MET A 118 19.22 -23.25 -24.15
CA MET A 118 19.57 -23.36 -22.74
C MET A 118 19.86 -24.79 -22.29
N GLU A 119 19.46 -25.80 -23.04
CA GLU A 119 19.73 -27.22 -22.74
C GLU A 119 21.22 -27.50 -22.52
N ASN A 120 22.06 -26.83 -23.28
CA ASN A 120 23.53 -26.99 -23.22
C ASN A 120 24.22 -25.75 -22.61
N ALA A 121 23.47 -24.88 -21.96
CA ALA A 121 24.05 -23.72 -21.31
C ALA A 121 24.71 -24.11 -19.98
N ARG A 122 25.80 -23.44 -19.67
CA ARG A 122 26.41 -23.43 -18.34
C ARG A 122 26.03 -22.17 -17.58
N LEU A 123 26.11 -22.24 -16.27
CA LEU A 123 25.88 -21.07 -15.40
C LEU A 123 27.25 -20.55 -14.94
N ASP A 124 27.59 -19.37 -15.40
CA ASP A 124 28.76 -18.62 -14.97
C ASP A 124 28.29 -17.43 -14.09
N VAL A 125 29.15 -16.94 -13.19
CA VAL A 125 28.96 -15.67 -12.52
C VAL A 125 30.16 -14.77 -12.80
N GLN A 126 29.89 -13.65 -13.41
CA GLN A 126 30.86 -12.58 -13.60
C GLN A 126 30.87 -11.68 -12.36
N ARG A 127 32.06 -11.44 -11.82
CA ARG A 127 32.26 -10.48 -10.74
C ARG A 127 32.97 -9.26 -11.28
N ASP A 128 32.30 -8.12 -11.21
CA ASP A 128 32.83 -6.82 -11.62
C ASP A 128 33.11 -5.94 -10.40
N GLU A 129 34.30 -5.46 -10.27
CA GLU A 129 34.64 -4.44 -9.28
C GLU A 129 34.59 -3.05 -9.92
N CYS A 130 33.59 -2.27 -9.53
CA CYS A 130 33.30 -0.96 -10.07
C CYS A 130 33.77 0.16 -9.10
N GLY A 131 34.29 1.24 -9.67
CA GLY A 131 34.60 2.46 -8.91
C GLY A 131 34.69 3.67 -9.82
N CYS A 132 33.99 4.76 -9.46
CA CYS A 132 33.96 6.01 -10.23
C CYS A 132 33.55 5.85 -11.70
N GLY A 133 32.62 4.92 -11.99
CA GLY A 133 32.08 4.70 -13.34
C GLY A 133 32.91 3.77 -14.24
N GLU A 134 34.01 3.22 -13.76
CA GLU A 134 34.86 2.30 -14.51
C GLU A 134 34.93 0.92 -13.85
N ILE A 135 34.91 -0.15 -14.67
CA ILE A 135 35.20 -1.53 -14.23
C ILE A 135 36.72 -1.65 -14.06
N LYS A 136 37.15 -1.94 -12.83
CA LYS A 136 38.58 -2.05 -12.50
C LYS A 136 39.12 -3.47 -12.58
N SER A 137 38.28 -4.44 -12.35
CA SER A 137 38.62 -5.87 -12.52
C SER A 137 37.37 -6.64 -12.90
N MET A 138 37.58 -7.65 -13.76
CA MET A 138 36.52 -8.57 -14.21
C MET A 138 37.03 -9.99 -14.02
N ASN A 139 36.32 -10.78 -13.26
CA ASN A 139 36.58 -12.20 -13.07
C ASN A 139 35.30 -13.00 -13.39
N VAL A 140 35.43 -14.11 -14.10
CA VAL A 140 34.32 -15.00 -14.41
C VAL A 140 34.60 -16.37 -13.78
N GLU A 141 33.64 -16.84 -13.01
CA GLU A 141 33.71 -18.19 -12.42
C GLU A 141 32.56 -19.04 -12.90
N ARG A 142 32.87 -20.25 -13.24
CA ARG A 142 31.89 -21.26 -13.64
C ARG A 142 31.31 -21.91 -12.38
N LEU A 143 30.00 -21.85 -12.24
CA LEU A 143 29.27 -22.44 -11.13
C LEU A 143 28.73 -23.83 -11.45
N VAL A 144 28.21 -24.00 -12.65
CA VAL A 144 27.62 -25.26 -13.13
C VAL A 144 28.14 -25.53 -14.55
N ASP A 145 28.78 -26.65 -14.76
CA ASP A 145 29.41 -27.00 -16.06
C ASP A 145 28.39 -27.35 -17.13
N LYS A 146 27.30 -27.98 -16.76
CA LYS A 146 26.22 -28.38 -17.64
C LYS A 146 24.89 -28.33 -16.90
N VAL A 147 23.90 -27.77 -17.55
CA VAL A 147 22.52 -27.92 -17.11
C VAL A 147 22.15 -29.37 -17.27
N THR A 148 22.11 -30.12 -16.20
CA THR A 148 21.54 -31.45 -16.20
C THR A 148 20.02 -31.23 -16.19
N LEU A 149 19.46 -31.25 -17.39
CA LEU A 149 18.02 -31.36 -17.52
C LEU A 149 17.66 -32.77 -17.03
N GLU A 150 17.51 -32.96 -15.74
CA GLU A 150 16.76 -34.11 -15.30
C GLU A 150 15.38 -33.96 -15.94
N ARG A 151 14.95 -34.92 -16.72
CA ARG A 151 13.56 -35.10 -17.13
C ARG A 151 12.75 -35.56 -15.91
N VAL A 152 12.84 -34.80 -14.82
CA VAL A 152 11.88 -34.83 -13.73
C VAL A 152 10.61 -34.29 -14.34
N LEU A 153 9.52 -34.98 -14.20
CA LEU A 153 8.18 -34.44 -14.46
C LEU A 153 8.03 -33.22 -13.56
N LEU A 154 8.15 -32.04 -14.14
CA LEU A 154 8.13 -30.82 -13.38
C LEU A 154 6.68 -30.46 -13.05
N PRO A 155 6.40 -30.00 -11.85
CA PRO A 155 5.06 -29.54 -11.51
C PRO A 155 4.59 -28.49 -12.51
N TYR A 156 3.43 -28.71 -13.10
CA TYR A 156 2.81 -27.75 -14.01
C TYR A 156 2.68 -26.39 -13.34
N VAL A 157 3.20 -25.34 -13.95
CA VAL A 157 3.08 -23.97 -13.47
C VAL A 157 1.84 -23.37 -14.12
N VAL A 158 0.87 -23.03 -13.28
CA VAL A 158 -0.39 -22.42 -13.70
C VAL A 158 -0.14 -21.01 -14.22
N THR A 159 -0.80 -20.68 -15.33
CA THR A 159 -0.84 -19.31 -15.88
C THR A 159 -2.25 -18.75 -15.73
N PRO A 160 -2.55 -18.04 -14.61
CA PRO A 160 -3.90 -17.57 -14.36
C PRO A 160 -4.33 -16.47 -15.33
N HIS A 161 -5.64 -16.44 -15.63
CA HIS A 161 -6.29 -15.43 -16.41
C HIS A 161 -7.15 -14.53 -15.52
N PHE A 162 -7.09 -13.23 -15.74
CA PHE A 162 -7.66 -12.21 -14.87
C PHE A 162 -8.79 -11.45 -15.53
N ALA A 163 -9.78 -11.07 -14.73
CA ALA A 163 -10.88 -10.20 -15.14
C ALA A 163 -10.95 -9.00 -14.18
N TYR A 164 -11.07 -7.81 -14.74
CA TYR A 164 -11.17 -6.57 -13.99
C TYR A 164 -12.55 -5.95 -14.18
N LEU A 165 -13.10 -5.37 -13.10
CA LEU A 165 -14.38 -4.69 -13.09
C LEU A 165 -14.21 -3.22 -13.43
N GLN A 166 -14.96 -2.74 -14.42
CA GLN A 166 -15.03 -1.32 -14.69
C GLN A 166 -15.97 -0.63 -13.70
N PRO A 167 -15.48 0.33 -12.89
CA PRO A 167 -16.32 1.12 -12.00
C PRO A 167 -17.29 2.00 -12.79
N LYS A 168 -18.41 2.35 -12.17
CA LYS A 168 -19.33 3.33 -12.75
C LYS A 168 -18.69 4.71 -12.78
N ALA A 169 -18.95 5.48 -13.86
CA ALA A 169 -18.52 6.86 -13.93
C ALA A 169 -19.30 7.70 -12.91
N GLU A 170 -18.58 8.56 -12.17
CA GLU A 170 -19.20 9.58 -11.34
C GLU A 170 -19.56 10.78 -12.23
N GLU A 171 -20.83 11.16 -12.27
CA GLU A 171 -21.26 12.35 -13.02
C GLU A 171 -20.71 13.62 -12.35
N ILE A 172 -20.76 13.69 -11.05
CA ILE A 172 -20.24 14.78 -10.23
C ILE A 172 -19.37 14.17 -9.13
N LYS A 173 -18.11 14.52 -9.09
CA LYS A 173 -17.17 14.08 -8.07
C LYS A 173 -17.26 14.98 -6.84
N GLN A 174 -18.13 14.62 -5.92
CA GLN A 174 -18.21 15.28 -4.63
C GLN A 174 -17.23 14.65 -3.64
N ARG A 175 -16.50 15.49 -2.95
CA ARG A 175 -15.50 15.09 -1.94
C ARG A 175 -15.68 15.95 -0.69
N ASP A 176 -15.20 15.45 0.42
CA ASP A 176 -15.09 16.21 1.66
C ASP A 176 -13.70 16.03 2.30
N ILE A 177 -13.24 17.06 2.95
CA ILE A 177 -12.04 17.04 3.78
C ILE A 177 -12.34 17.82 5.05
N GLN A 178 -11.80 17.37 6.17
CA GLN A 178 -12.01 18.07 7.44
C GLN A 178 -10.69 18.31 8.19
N ALA A 179 -10.67 19.42 8.93
CA ALA A 179 -9.63 19.71 9.88
C ALA A 179 -10.27 20.00 11.25
N GLU A 180 -9.71 19.39 12.28
CA GLU A 180 -10.06 19.63 13.68
C GLU A 180 -9.10 20.65 14.27
N CYS A 181 -9.62 21.60 15.02
CA CYS A 181 -8.79 22.54 15.77
C CYS A 181 -9.23 22.65 17.23
N PHE A 182 -8.23 22.62 18.09
CA PHE A 182 -8.37 22.78 19.54
C PHE A 182 -8.17 24.24 19.89
N LEU A 183 -9.26 25.04 19.80
CA LEU A 183 -9.17 26.47 20.00
C LEU A 183 -9.21 26.83 21.49
N ASP A 184 -8.21 27.59 21.88
CA ASP A 184 -8.15 28.18 23.21
C ASP A 184 -9.03 29.44 23.28
N PHE A 185 -9.91 29.50 24.28
CA PHE A 185 -10.76 30.62 24.55
C PHE A 185 -10.46 31.18 25.93
N GLU A 186 -10.53 32.49 26.08
CA GLU A 186 -10.53 33.11 27.41
C GLU A 186 -11.75 32.65 28.22
N LEU A 187 -11.64 32.66 29.54
CA LEU A 187 -12.69 32.20 30.43
C LEU A 187 -14.03 32.92 30.12
N ASN A 188 -15.09 32.15 29.90
CA ASN A 188 -16.43 32.63 29.53
C ASN A 188 -16.47 33.44 28.21
N ARG A 189 -15.48 33.36 27.35
CA ARG A 189 -15.47 33.99 26.03
C ARG A 189 -15.70 32.97 24.93
N ILE A 190 -16.28 33.44 23.83
CA ILE A 190 -16.51 32.67 22.60
C ILE A 190 -15.75 33.26 21.40
N ASN A 191 -15.15 34.45 21.55
CA ASN A 191 -14.43 35.10 20.46
C ASN A 191 -13.06 34.45 20.28
N ILE A 192 -12.72 34.06 19.04
CA ILE A 192 -11.38 33.57 18.68
C ILE A 192 -10.42 34.77 18.69
N ARG A 193 -9.38 34.65 19.49
CA ARG A 193 -8.20 35.52 19.41
C ARG A 193 -7.10 34.75 18.70
N PRO A 194 -6.79 35.10 17.44
CA PRO A 194 -5.88 34.30 16.60
C PRO A 194 -4.48 34.13 17.21
N GLU A 195 -4.02 35.11 18.00
CA GLU A 195 -2.69 35.09 18.60
C GLU A 195 -2.67 34.55 20.05
N TYR A 196 -3.80 34.00 20.53
CA TYR A 196 -3.91 33.54 21.91
C TYR A 196 -3.48 32.08 22.03
N MET A 197 -2.54 31.78 22.92
CA MET A 197 -2.03 30.42 23.23
C MET A 197 -1.67 29.62 21.98
N ASN A 198 -2.32 28.48 21.73
CA ASN A 198 -2.05 27.59 20.60
C ASN A 198 -2.86 27.93 19.34
N ASN A 199 -3.73 28.92 19.40
CA ASN A 199 -4.62 29.28 18.28
C ASN A 199 -3.88 29.55 16.95
N PRO A 200 -2.69 30.18 16.91
CA PRO A 200 -1.99 30.36 15.63
C PRO A 200 -1.72 29.07 14.89
N GLN A 201 -1.30 28.02 15.62
CA GLN A 201 -0.99 26.69 15.04
C GLN A 201 -2.26 25.93 14.67
N GLU A 202 -3.28 25.99 15.54
CA GLU A 202 -4.54 25.30 15.32
C GLU A 202 -5.31 25.89 14.11
N LEU A 203 -5.38 27.21 14.02
CA LEU A 203 -5.99 27.89 12.89
C LEU A 203 -5.19 27.70 11.58
N ALA A 204 -3.87 27.51 11.68
CA ALA A 204 -3.04 27.22 10.51
C ALA A 204 -3.41 25.88 9.85
N LYS A 205 -3.86 24.89 10.61
CA LYS A 205 -4.31 23.59 10.06
C LYS A 205 -5.50 23.80 9.09
N ILE A 206 -6.51 24.55 9.53
CA ILE A 206 -7.69 24.83 8.69
C ILE A 206 -7.32 25.71 7.49
N ARG A 207 -6.51 26.75 7.71
CA ARG A 207 -6.06 27.63 6.62
C ARG A 207 -5.33 26.84 5.55
N LYS A 208 -4.36 26.00 5.96
CA LYS A 208 -3.60 25.15 5.03
C LYS A 208 -4.55 24.29 4.18
N MET A 209 -5.51 23.62 4.81
CA MET A 209 -6.51 22.80 4.12
C MET A 209 -7.33 23.62 3.10
N ILE A 210 -7.81 24.79 3.48
CA ILE A 210 -8.61 25.66 2.57
C ILE A 210 -7.75 26.25 1.46
N ASP A 211 -6.51 26.68 1.78
CA ASP A 211 -5.58 27.24 0.79
C ASP A 211 -5.18 26.21 -0.26
N GLU A 212 -4.95 24.95 0.15
CA GLU A 212 -4.69 23.84 -0.76
C GLU A 212 -5.86 23.61 -1.73
N LEU A 213 -7.10 23.63 -1.24
CA LEU A 213 -8.29 23.48 -2.09
C LEU A 213 -8.47 24.69 -3.04
N LYS A 214 -8.30 25.92 -2.53
CA LYS A 214 -8.43 27.13 -3.35
C LYS A 214 -7.33 27.27 -4.40
N SER A 215 -6.16 26.73 -4.15
CA SER A 215 -5.05 26.75 -5.11
C SER A 215 -5.20 25.75 -6.25
N ASP A 216 -6.14 24.80 -6.15
CA ASP A 216 -6.38 23.81 -7.18
C ASP A 216 -7.46 24.30 -8.17
N PRO A 217 -7.11 24.59 -9.43
CA PRO A 217 -8.06 25.06 -10.43
C PRO A 217 -9.13 24.02 -10.81
N ASN A 218 -8.90 22.76 -10.44
CA ASN A 218 -9.81 21.65 -10.71
C ASN A 218 -10.88 21.48 -9.62
N VAL A 219 -10.77 22.25 -8.53
CA VAL A 219 -11.60 22.12 -7.34
C VAL A 219 -12.51 23.33 -7.21
N LYS A 220 -13.79 23.09 -6.92
CA LYS A 220 -14.78 24.10 -6.58
C LYS A 220 -15.33 23.81 -5.21
N VAL A 221 -15.07 24.71 -4.26
CA VAL A 221 -15.63 24.61 -2.91
C VAL A 221 -17.12 24.94 -2.95
N ASN A 222 -17.95 24.02 -2.46
CA ASN A 222 -19.40 24.18 -2.44
C ASN A 222 -19.92 24.60 -1.06
N ARG A 223 -19.33 24.03 0.02
CA ARG A 223 -19.87 24.19 1.36
C ARG A 223 -18.80 24.02 2.43
N LEU A 224 -18.86 24.83 3.46
CA LEU A 224 -18.05 24.74 4.66
C LEU A 224 -18.94 24.42 5.86
N ASP A 225 -18.90 23.23 6.39
CA ASP A 225 -19.59 22.84 7.62
C ASP A 225 -18.67 23.13 8.80
N ILE A 226 -19.12 23.97 9.69
CA ILE A 226 -18.40 24.38 10.89
C ILE A 226 -19.11 23.82 12.09
N ILE A 227 -18.47 22.90 12.79
CA ILE A 227 -19.04 22.16 13.90
C ILE A 227 -18.28 22.54 15.16
N GLY A 228 -18.98 23.05 16.18
CA GLY A 228 -18.38 23.33 17.47
C GLY A 228 -18.78 22.28 18.50
N TYR A 229 -17.87 21.90 19.36
CA TYR A 229 -18.12 20.98 20.46
C TYR A 229 -17.72 21.57 21.80
N ALA A 230 -18.46 21.20 22.83
CA ALA A 230 -18.11 21.41 24.23
C ALA A 230 -17.71 20.08 24.87
N SER A 231 -16.92 20.13 25.92
CA SER A 231 -16.67 18.98 26.78
C SER A 231 -17.92 18.70 27.65
N PRO A 232 -18.09 17.45 28.11
CA PRO A 232 -19.28 17.06 28.86
C PRO A 232 -19.49 17.71 30.22
N GLU A 233 -18.48 18.41 30.77
CA GLU A 233 -18.64 19.05 32.08
C GLU A 233 -19.57 20.27 32.06
N GLY A 234 -20.40 20.35 33.04
CA GLY A 234 -21.32 21.48 33.23
C GLY A 234 -22.76 21.21 32.81
N THR A 235 -23.55 22.26 32.62
CA THR A 235 -24.94 22.07 32.22
C THR A 235 -25.09 21.94 30.71
N LEU A 236 -25.98 21.06 30.26
CA LEU A 236 -26.28 20.87 28.84
C LEU A 236 -26.62 22.21 28.13
N VAL A 237 -27.35 23.11 28.80
CA VAL A 237 -27.69 24.43 28.25
C VAL A 237 -26.44 25.28 28.03
N THR A 238 -25.52 25.28 28.99
CA THR A 238 -24.25 26.02 28.87
C THR A 238 -23.38 25.44 27.77
N ASN A 239 -23.26 24.10 27.72
CA ASN A 239 -22.46 23.41 26.73
C ASN A 239 -23.00 23.60 25.31
N LYS A 240 -24.33 23.61 25.16
CA LYS A 240 -24.94 23.96 23.88
C LYS A 240 -24.55 25.36 23.44
N ARG A 241 -24.69 26.37 24.31
CA ARG A 241 -24.29 27.75 23.99
C ARG A 241 -22.81 27.89 23.68
N LEU A 242 -21.94 27.16 24.39
CA LEU A 242 -20.50 27.17 24.13
C LEU A 242 -20.16 26.53 22.79
N SER A 243 -20.78 25.39 22.43
CA SER A 243 -20.57 24.74 21.13
C SER A 243 -21.02 25.64 19.98
N GLU A 244 -22.20 26.26 20.10
CA GLU A 244 -22.71 27.25 19.14
C GLU A 244 -21.75 28.43 18.99
N GLY A 245 -21.33 29.02 20.10
CA GLY A 245 -20.44 30.19 20.11
C GLY A 245 -19.08 29.89 19.48
N ARG A 246 -18.52 28.69 19.70
CA ARG A 246 -17.27 28.27 19.10
C ARG A 246 -17.39 28.08 17.58
N ALA A 247 -18.47 27.44 17.11
CA ALA A 247 -18.73 27.29 15.69
C ALA A 247 -18.91 28.66 14.99
N MET A 248 -19.70 29.58 15.59
CA MET A 248 -19.89 30.93 15.05
C MET A 248 -18.57 31.71 14.99
N ALA A 249 -17.76 31.63 16.04
CA ALA A 249 -16.48 32.35 16.09
C ALA A 249 -15.50 31.83 15.02
N LEU A 250 -15.45 30.50 14.77
CA LEU A 250 -14.63 29.96 13.69
C LEU A 250 -15.15 30.37 12.30
N ARG A 251 -16.48 30.37 12.10
CA ARG A 251 -17.07 30.91 10.86
C ARG A 251 -16.64 32.35 10.62
N ASP A 252 -16.78 33.21 11.63
CA ASP A 252 -16.50 34.65 11.51
C ASP A 252 -15.01 34.88 11.23
N TYR A 253 -14.15 34.10 11.86
CA TYR A 253 -12.71 34.10 11.56
C TYR A 253 -12.45 33.72 10.09
N LEU A 254 -13.03 32.63 9.62
CA LEU A 254 -12.82 32.17 8.24
C LEU A 254 -13.40 33.14 7.23
N ALA A 255 -14.60 33.69 7.49
CA ALA A 255 -15.23 34.71 6.65
C ALA A 255 -14.42 36.02 6.58
N SER A 256 -13.62 36.33 7.63
CA SER A 256 -12.70 37.47 7.60
C SER A 256 -11.45 37.24 6.74
N LYS A 257 -11.11 35.97 6.43
CA LYS A 257 -9.90 35.57 5.70
C LYS A 257 -10.18 35.12 4.28
N TYR A 258 -11.37 34.59 4.03
CA TYR A 258 -11.73 34.00 2.74
C TYR A 258 -13.02 34.60 2.19
N ASP A 259 -13.01 34.87 0.90
CA ASP A 259 -14.14 35.44 0.17
C ASP A 259 -15.09 34.33 -0.34
N PHE A 260 -15.62 33.53 0.60
CA PHE A 260 -16.69 32.59 0.29
C PHE A 260 -18.05 33.26 0.50
N PRO A 261 -19.04 32.99 -0.37
CA PRO A 261 -20.41 33.44 -0.16
C PRO A 261 -20.98 33.02 1.22
N ARG A 262 -21.72 33.89 1.86
CA ARG A 262 -22.27 33.58 3.21
C ARG A 262 -23.11 32.32 3.26
N ASN A 263 -23.82 31.99 2.20
CA ASN A 263 -24.63 30.78 2.09
C ASN A 263 -23.82 29.48 1.94
N GLN A 264 -22.52 29.57 1.81
CA GLN A 264 -21.65 28.39 1.82
C GLN A 264 -21.20 27.99 3.24
N TYR A 265 -21.37 28.86 4.23
CA TYR A 265 -21.03 28.55 5.63
C TYR A 265 -22.25 27.97 6.36
N TYR A 266 -22.15 26.71 6.76
CA TYR A 266 -23.16 26.02 7.55
C TYR A 266 -22.64 25.78 8.96
N ILE A 267 -23.40 26.21 9.95
CA ILE A 267 -23.06 26.01 11.34
C ILE A 267 -23.82 24.82 11.88
N ILE A 268 -23.08 23.89 12.47
CA ILE A 268 -23.61 22.68 13.07
C ILE A 268 -23.26 22.71 14.56
N PHE A 269 -24.26 22.55 15.38
CA PHE A 269 -24.11 22.56 16.85
C PHE A 269 -23.84 21.13 17.30
N GLY A 270 -22.56 20.79 17.53
CA GLY A 270 -22.13 19.47 17.96
C GLY A 270 -22.52 19.14 19.41
N GLY A 271 -22.82 20.18 20.23
CA GLY A 271 -23.13 19.96 21.63
C GLY A 271 -21.96 19.45 22.46
N GLU A 272 -22.22 18.48 23.31
CA GLU A 272 -21.21 17.80 24.12
C GLU A 272 -20.52 16.67 23.30
N ASN A 273 -19.20 16.63 23.33
CA ASN A 273 -18.39 15.71 22.53
C ASN A 273 -18.27 14.32 23.18
N TRP A 274 -19.38 13.61 23.29
CA TRP A 274 -19.40 12.26 23.85
C TRP A 274 -18.71 11.24 22.97
N ASP A 275 -18.86 11.34 21.64
CA ASP A 275 -18.18 10.46 20.69
C ASP A 275 -16.65 10.65 20.76
N GLY A 276 -16.21 11.90 20.94
CA GLY A 276 -14.79 12.19 21.16
C GLY A 276 -14.28 11.62 22.47
N LEU A 277 -15.10 11.63 23.53
CA LEU A 277 -14.76 11.01 24.80
C LEU A 277 -14.61 9.48 24.65
N GLU A 278 -15.54 8.81 23.99
CA GLU A 278 -15.48 7.37 23.77
C GLU A 278 -14.21 6.99 22.99
N LYS A 279 -13.92 7.67 21.88
CA LYS A 279 -12.68 7.47 21.11
C LYS A 279 -11.40 7.73 21.92
N ALA A 280 -11.39 8.75 22.77
CA ALA A 280 -10.24 9.01 23.63
C ALA A 280 -10.04 7.87 24.64
N LEU A 281 -11.12 7.35 25.21
CA LEU A 281 -11.09 6.22 26.13
C LEU A 281 -10.61 4.92 25.45
N ASP A 282 -10.90 4.71 24.17
CA ASP A 282 -10.41 3.53 23.44
C ASP A 282 -8.88 3.45 23.41
N THR A 283 -8.22 4.60 23.36
CA THR A 283 -6.76 4.71 23.26
C THR A 283 -6.03 4.93 24.59
N MET A 284 -6.77 5.22 25.67
CA MET A 284 -6.22 5.56 26.98
C MET A 284 -6.57 4.48 28.03
N GLU A 285 -5.62 4.19 28.90
CA GLU A 285 -5.89 3.37 30.10
C GLU A 285 -6.28 4.27 31.28
N ILE A 286 -7.50 4.09 31.78
CA ILE A 286 -8.00 4.74 32.97
C ILE A 286 -8.59 3.70 33.93
N GLU A 287 -8.58 4.02 35.23
CA GLU A 287 -9.27 3.18 36.21
C GLU A 287 -10.78 3.14 35.94
N TYR A 288 -11.35 1.94 35.99
CA TYR A 288 -12.79 1.69 35.77
C TYR A 288 -13.28 2.08 34.37
N LYS A 289 -12.44 1.92 33.34
CA LYS A 289 -12.72 2.26 31.94
C LYS A 289 -14.02 1.64 31.45
N ASP A 290 -14.21 0.34 31.66
CA ASP A 290 -15.40 -0.39 31.18
C ASP A 290 -16.68 0.15 31.83
N GLU A 291 -16.67 0.41 33.14
CA GLU A 291 -17.82 1.00 33.82
C GLU A 291 -18.13 2.43 33.32
N VAL A 292 -17.11 3.19 32.91
CA VAL A 292 -17.30 4.52 32.31
C VAL A 292 -17.94 4.38 30.92
N LEU A 293 -17.45 3.44 30.08
CA LEU A 293 -18.00 3.19 28.75
C LEU A 293 -19.44 2.68 28.81
N ASP A 294 -19.77 1.81 29.75
CA ASP A 294 -21.14 1.33 29.99
C ASP A 294 -22.08 2.50 30.30
N ILE A 295 -21.68 3.42 31.18
CA ILE A 295 -22.47 4.61 31.49
C ILE A 295 -22.67 5.49 30.24
N ILE A 296 -21.61 5.66 29.43
CA ILE A 296 -21.68 6.48 28.21
C ILE A 296 -22.66 5.85 27.19
N ARG A 297 -22.64 4.56 27.04
CA ARG A 297 -23.46 3.83 26.06
C ARG A 297 -24.91 3.65 26.51
N ASP A 298 -25.11 3.29 27.77
CA ASP A 298 -26.42 2.86 28.27
C ASP A 298 -27.28 4.02 28.78
N ILE A 299 -26.68 5.12 29.23
CA ILE A 299 -27.43 6.20 29.86
C ILE A 299 -27.55 7.40 28.89
N PRO A 300 -28.79 7.76 28.47
CA PRO A 300 -28.99 8.95 27.67
C PRO A 300 -28.51 10.22 28.38
N ILE A 301 -28.07 11.23 27.63
CA ILE A 301 -27.51 12.48 28.15
C ILE A 301 -28.54 13.15 29.08
N GLU A 302 -29.80 13.22 28.64
CA GLU A 302 -30.91 13.87 29.37
C GLU A 302 -31.30 13.14 30.65
N LYS A 303 -30.86 11.91 30.83
CA LYS A 303 -31.08 11.09 32.04
C LYS A 303 -29.95 11.19 33.06
N GLY A 304 -29.08 12.18 32.90
CA GLY A 304 -28.03 12.49 33.87
C GLY A 304 -26.80 11.64 33.73
N ARG A 305 -26.39 11.29 32.50
CA ARG A 305 -25.13 10.57 32.17
C ARG A 305 -23.94 11.13 32.93
N GLU A 306 -23.72 12.44 32.85
CA GLU A 306 -22.62 13.10 33.56
C GLU A 306 -22.72 12.93 35.09
N THR A 307 -23.91 13.09 35.67
CA THR A 307 -24.12 12.88 37.09
C THR A 307 -23.75 11.46 37.53
N LYS A 308 -24.04 10.45 36.70
CA LYS A 308 -23.65 9.06 36.98
C LYS A 308 -22.14 8.88 36.92
N LEU A 309 -21.47 9.49 35.95
CA LEU A 309 -20.01 9.49 35.88
C LEU A 309 -19.38 10.19 37.10
N MET A 310 -19.94 11.29 37.55
CA MET A 310 -19.49 11.98 38.75
C MET A 310 -19.62 11.14 40.03
N GLN A 311 -20.62 10.26 40.10
CA GLN A 311 -20.88 9.39 41.24
C GLN A 311 -20.08 8.07 41.17
N LEU A 312 -19.63 7.65 39.98
CA LEU A 312 -18.93 6.41 39.75
C LEU A 312 -17.67 6.36 40.62
N ARG A 313 -17.57 5.33 41.48
CA ARG A 313 -16.37 5.09 42.31
C ARG A 313 -15.90 6.34 43.08
N GLY A 314 -16.86 7.09 43.64
CA GLY A 314 -16.55 8.34 44.36
C GLY A 314 -15.96 9.45 43.47
N GLY A 315 -16.19 9.38 42.16
CA GLY A 315 -15.73 10.36 41.17
C GLY A 315 -14.27 10.23 40.76
N VAL A 316 -13.61 9.12 41.06
CA VAL A 316 -12.20 8.90 40.69
C VAL A 316 -12.01 9.00 39.17
N PRO A 317 -12.71 8.22 38.31
CA PRO A 317 -12.53 8.31 36.88
C PRO A 317 -12.97 9.67 36.33
N TYR A 318 -14.05 10.27 36.88
CA TYR A 318 -14.51 11.57 36.43
C TYR A 318 -13.47 12.68 36.64
N ARG A 319 -12.82 12.74 37.83
CA ARG A 319 -11.75 13.71 38.11
C ARG A 319 -10.55 13.54 37.19
N TYR A 320 -10.23 12.27 36.83
CA TYR A 320 -9.18 11.99 35.87
C TYR A 320 -9.55 12.53 34.47
N MET A 321 -10.76 12.20 33.98
CA MET A 321 -11.27 12.69 32.71
C MET A 321 -11.33 14.23 32.65
N LEU A 322 -11.82 14.87 33.72
CA LEU A 322 -11.91 16.34 33.84
C LEU A 322 -10.54 16.99 33.64
N LYS A 323 -9.48 16.39 34.19
CA LYS A 323 -8.13 16.95 34.15
C LYS A 323 -7.39 16.64 32.82
N TYR A 324 -7.52 15.43 32.32
CA TYR A 324 -6.65 14.94 31.25
C TYR A 324 -7.34 14.72 29.92
N ILE A 325 -8.66 14.52 29.88
CA ILE A 325 -9.40 14.19 28.66
C ILE A 325 -10.30 15.34 28.20
N PHE A 326 -11.14 15.88 29.09
CA PHE A 326 -12.13 16.90 28.73
C PHE A 326 -11.54 18.14 28.04
N PRO A 327 -10.35 18.64 28.39
CA PRO A 327 -9.76 19.75 27.64
C PRO A 327 -9.62 19.47 26.14
N SER A 328 -9.27 18.24 25.74
CA SER A 328 -9.12 17.85 24.34
C SER A 328 -10.43 17.63 23.60
N LEU A 329 -11.57 17.61 24.31
CA LEU A 329 -12.89 17.49 23.69
C LEU A 329 -13.50 18.82 23.25
N ARG A 330 -12.88 19.93 23.62
CA ARG A 330 -13.29 21.30 23.26
C ARG A 330 -12.74 21.65 21.90
N ILE A 331 -13.36 21.16 20.84
CA ILE A 331 -12.87 21.30 19.47
C ILE A 331 -13.85 22.07 18.59
N ALA A 332 -13.32 22.62 17.53
CA ALA A 332 -14.09 23.06 16.39
C ALA A 332 -13.60 22.31 15.14
N ILE A 333 -14.52 21.82 14.31
CA ILE A 333 -14.23 21.10 13.07
C ILE A 333 -14.64 22.00 11.91
N CYS A 334 -13.78 22.15 10.93
CA CYS A 334 -14.14 22.68 9.64
C CYS A 334 -14.11 21.54 8.62
N ARG A 335 -15.26 21.16 8.09
CA ARG A 335 -15.40 20.23 6.98
C ARG A 335 -15.73 21.01 5.72
N VAL A 336 -14.94 20.82 4.69
CA VAL A 336 -15.14 21.46 3.38
C VAL A 336 -15.66 20.42 2.40
N ASN A 337 -16.86 20.66 1.87
CA ASN A 337 -17.39 19.89 0.76
C ASN A 337 -17.02 20.61 -0.54
N TYR A 338 -16.49 19.84 -1.48
CA TYR A 338 -16.04 20.41 -2.74
C TYR A 338 -16.33 19.46 -3.91
N GLU A 339 -16.40 20.02 -5.09
CA GLU A 339 -16.48 19.28 -6.34
C GLU A 339 -15.13 19.29 -7.05
N VAL A 340 -14.79 18.17 -7.65
CA VAL A 340 -13.64 18.07 -8.55
C VAL A 340 -14.17 17.84 -9.96
N ARG A 341 -13.65 18.57 -10.95
CA ARG A 341 -14.05 18.36 -12.36
C ARG A 341 -13.62 16.98 -12.84
N ASN A 342 -14.25 16.50 -13.88
CA ASN A 342 -13.81 15.27 -14.53
C ASN A 342 -12.54 15.52 -15.36
N PHE A 343 -11.68 14.52 -15.41
CA PHE A 343 -10.42 14.53 -16.14
C PHE A 343 -10.53 13.63 -17.38
N ASN A 344 -9.89 14.03 -18.47
CA ASN A 344 -9.61 13.09 -19.53
C ASN A 344 -8.45 12.16 -19.11
N VAL A 345 -8.19 11.09 -19.88
CA VAL A 345 -7.24 10.06 -19.51
C VAL A 345 -5.80 10.60 -19.34
N ASP A 346 -5.39 11.54 -20.20
CA ASP A 346 -4.04 12.09 -20.13
C ASP A 346 -3.86 13.01 -18.92
N GLU A 347 -4.87 13.83 -18.61
CA GLU A 347 -4.90 14.61 -17.37
C GLU A 347 -4.91 13.70 -16.14
N ALA A 348 -5.71 12.63 -16.15
CA ALA A 348 -5.82 11.68 -15.06
C ALA A 348 -4.50 10.94 -14.80
N LYS A 349 -3.69 10.65 -15.83
CA LYS A 349 -2.34 10.09 -15.69
C LYS A 349 -1.37 10.99 -14.93
N GLU A 350 -1.51 12.30 -15.09
CA GLU A 350 -0.68 13.24 -14.33
C GLU A 350 -1.25 13.48 -12.92
N GLU A 351 -2.58 13.53 -12.81
CA GLU A 351 -3.25 13.79 -11.53
C GLU A 351 -3.09 12.61 -10.56
N ILE A 352 -3.08 11.36 -11.03
CA ILE A 352 -2.88 10.19 -10.16
C ILE A 352 -1.53 10.20 -9.41
N LYS A 353 -0.53 10.87 -9.98
CA LYS A 353 0.81 11.01 -9.38
C LYS A 353 0.88 12.12 -8.35
N ARG A 354 0.03 13.15 -8.51
CA ARG A 354 0.06 14.38 -7.69
C ARG A 354 -1.02 14.37 -6.62
N ARG A 355 -2.26 14.11 -7.03
CA ARG A 355 -3.47 14.20 -6.21
C ARG A 355 -4.45 13.08 -6.55
N PRO A 356 -4.12 11.81 -6.27
CA PRO A 356 -4.98 10.68 -6.62
C PRO A 356 -6.40 10.78 -6.04
N GLN A 357 -6.56 11.50 -4.92
CA GLN A 357 -7.87 11.76 -4.31
C GLN A 357 -8.83 12.56 -5.21
N ASN A 358 -8.32 13.28 -6.22
CA ASN A 358 -9.14 14.03 -7.18
C ASN A 358 -9.75 13.14 -8.27
N LEU A 359 -9.27 11.90 -8.41
CA LEU A 359 -9.76 10.97 -9.43
C LEU A 359 -10.89 10.11 -8.88
N SER A 360 -11.85 9.79 -9.75
CA SER A 360 -12.83 8.73 -9.52
C SER A 360 -12.21 7.35 -9.78
N LEU A 361 -12.83 6.31 -9.24
CA LEU A 361 -12.40 4.94 -9.54
C LEU A 361 -12.46 4.61 -11.03
N ASN A 362 -13.46 5.14 -11.76
CA ASN A 362 -13.56 4.95 -13.20
C ASN A 362 -12.41 5.64 -13.94
N GLU A 363 -12.03 6.85 -13.57
CA GLU A 363 -10.87 7.53 -14.16
C GLU A 363 -9.57 6.77 -13.90
N MET A 364 -9.37 6.24 -12.68
CA MET A 364 -8.22 5.38 -12.36
C MET A 364 -8.23 4.11 -13.20
N PHE A 365 -9.39 3.47 -13.36
CA PHE A 365 -9.54 2.30 -14.22
C PHE A 365 -9.18 2.58 -15.69
N LEU A 366 -9.62 3.73 -16.22
CA LEU A 366 -9.26 4.15 -17.57
C LEU A 366 -7.75 4.42 -17.71
N VAL A 367 -7.14 5.01 -16.68
CA VAL A 367 -5.67 5.17 -16.63
C VAL A 367 -4.97 3.82 -16.64
N ALA A 368 -5.41 2.86 -15.82
CA ALA A 368 -4.84 1.50 -15.80
C ALA A 368 -4.85 0.88 -17.19
N ASN A 369 -5.97 0.95 -17.90
CA ASN A 369 -6.12 0.38 -19.24
C ASN A 369 -5.23 1.01 -20.32
N THR A 370 -4.51 2.08 -20.03
CA THR A 370 -3.51 2.64 -20.95
C THR A 370 -2.15 1.95 -20.84
N TYR A 371 -1.95 1.13 -19.82
CA TYR A 371 -0.74 0.36 -19.62
C TYR A 371 -0.96 -1.11 -20.02
N PRO A 372 0.08 -1.84 -20.40
CA PRO A 372 -0.02 -3.27 -20.63
C PRO A 372 -0.54 -3.98 -19.38
N VAL A 373 -1.50 -4.87 -19.56
CA VAL A 373 -2.07 -5.67 -18.45
C VAL A 373 -0.95 -6.43 -17.75
N GLY A 374 -0.88 -6.33 -16.43
CA GLY A 374 0.14 -6.97 -15.60
C GLY A 374 1.48 -6.20 -15.54
N SER A 375 1.61 -5.06 -16.21
CA SER A 375 2.78 -4.18 -16.00
C SER A 375 2.78 -3.57 -14.60
N GLN A 376 3.94 -3.11 -14.14
CA GLN A 376 4.02 -2.47 -12.82
C GLN A 376 3.14 -1.22 -12.74
N GLU A 377 3.12 -0.42 -13.80
CA GLU A 377 2.29 0.78 -13.86
C GLU A 377 0.78 0.46 -13.80
N PHE A 378 0.36 -0.64 -14.46
CA PHE A 378 -1.01 -1.12 -14.38
C PHE A 378 -1.38 -1.51 -12.95
N ILE A 379 -0.51 -2.23 -12.26
CA ILE A 379 -0.70 -2.68 -10.87
C ILE A 379 -0.71 -1.48 -9.91
N ASP A 380 0.23 -0.54 -10.06
CA ASP A 380 0.36 0.64 -9.21
C ASP A 380 -0.93 1.50 -9.21
N VAL A 381 -1.63 1.56 -10.34
CA VAL A 381 -2.92 2.26 -10.43
C VAL A 381 -3.97 1.59 -9.54
N PHE A 382 -4.10 0.26 -9.56
CA PHE A 382 -5.08 -0.44 -8.71
C PHE A 382 -4.70 -0.41 -7.23
N GLU A 383 -3.42 -0.45 -6.90
CA GLU A 383 -2.94 -0.23 -5.53
C GLU A 383 -3.27 1.19 -5.03
N THR A 384 -3.14 2.18 -5.92
CA THR A 384 -3.53 3.55 -5.60
C THR A 384 -5.05 3.65 -5.44
N ALA A 385 -5.83 3.00 -6.31
CA ALA A 385 -7.28 3.00 -6.24
C ALA A 385 -7.79 2.43 -4.90
N VAL A 386 -7.31 1.27 -4.46
CA VAL A 386 -7.75 0.69 -3.18
C VAL A 386 -7.27 1.50 -1.98
N ARG A 387 -6.14 2.18 -2.08
CA ARG A 387 -5.67 3.10 -1.02
C ARG A 387 -6.56 4.34 -0.90
N MET A 388 -7.05 4.87 -2.01
CA MET A 388 -7.97 6.02 -2.02
C MET A 388 -9.40 5.62 -1.64
N TYR A 389 -9.83 4.43 -2.05
CA TYR A 389 -11.18 3.90 -1.84
C TYR A 389 -11.16 2.55 -1.09
N PRO A 390 -10.67 2.50 0.16
CA PRO A 390 -10.41 1.23 0.86
C PRO A 390 -11.68 0.43 1.18
N LYS A 391 -12.85 1.09 1.21
CA LYS A 391 -14.15 0.45 1.47
C LYS A 391 -14.93 0.14 0.21
N ASP A 392 -14.46 0.54 -0.96
CA ASP A 392 -15.12 0.26 -2.22
C ASP A 392 -14.81 -1.17 -2.67
N GLU A 393 -15.85 -1.96 -2.92
CA GLU A 393 -15.71 -3.38 -3.23
C GLU A 393 -15.12 -3.63 -4.61
N ILE A 394 -15.40 -2.76 -5.61
CA ILE A 394 -14.81 -2.87 -6.94
C ILE A 394 -13.30 -2.55 -6.88
N ALA A 395 -12.91 -1.52 -6.12
CA ALA A 395 -11.50 -1.21 -5.91
C ALA A 395 -10.77 -2.40 -5.27
N ASN A 396 -11.39 -3.05 -4.28
CA ASN A 396 -10.82 -4.22 -3.62
C ASN A 396 -10.74 -5.44 -4.55
N ILE A 397 -11.75 -5.74 -5.36
CA ILE A 397 -11.71 -6.85 -6.33
C ILE A 397 -10.60 -6.61 -7.37
N ASN A 398 -10.51 -5.41 -7.92
CA ASN A 398 -9.50 -5.08 -8.92
C ASN A 398 -8.07 -5.10 -8.33
N ALA A 399 -7.89 -4.58 -7.12
CA ALA A 399 -6.60 -4.64 -6.43
C ALA A 399 -6.19 -6.07 -6.10
N ALA A 400 -7.14 -6.92 -5.67
CA ALA A 400 -6.89 -8.34 -5.46
C ALA A 400 -6.47 -9.03 -6.75
N THR A 401 -7.16 -8.75 -7.85
CA THR A 401 -6.85 -9.29 -9.17
C THR A 401 -5.46 -8.86 -9.64
N ALA A 402 -5.09 -7.60 -9.41
CA ALA A 402 -3.76 -7.09 -9.70
C ALA A 402 -2.67 -7.75 -8.79
N ALA A 403 -2.97 -7.98 -7.51
CA ALA A 403 -2.08 -8.69 -6.61
C ALA A 403 -1.87 -10.16 -7.05
N LEU A 404 -2.93 -10.86 -7.48
CA LEU A 404 -2.85 -12.21 -8.02
C LEU A 404 -1.97 -12.29 -9.27
N SER A 405 -2.00 -11.26 -10.13
CA SER A 405 -1.19 -11.24 -11.35
C SER A 405 0.32 -11.23 -11.09
N ARG A 406 0.74 -10.82 -9.91
CA ARG A 406 2.14 -10.89 -9.44
C ARG A 406 2.38 -11.95 -8.35
N ASN A 407 1.40 -12.84 -8.14
CA ASN A 407 1.45 -13.91 -7.14
C ASN A 407 1.54 -13.41 -5.67
N ASP A 408 1.03 -12.22 -5.38
CA ASP A 408 0.90 -11.68 -4.02
C ASP A 408 -0.43 -12.16 -3.39
N LEU A 409 -0.41 -13.38 -2.87
CA LEU A 409 -1.61 -14.02 -2.34
C LEU A 409 -2.11 -13.36 -1.06
N ILE A 410 -1.21 -12.79 -0.26
CA ILE A 410 -1.56 -12.14 1.02
C ILE A 410 -2.37 -10.87 0.78
N SER A 411 -1.90 -10.01 -0.13
CA SER A 411 -2.62 -8.79 -0.48
C SER A 411 -3.93 -9.09 -1.19
N ALA A 412 -3.96 -10.11 -2.05
CA ALA A 412 -5.17 -10.55 -2.71
C ALA A 412 -6.24 -11.02 -1.71
N GLU A 413 -5.88 -11.87 -0.77
CA GLU A 413 -6.78 -12.37 0.27
C GLU A 413 -7.33 -11.25 1.16
N ARG A 414 -6.46 -10.35 1.58
CA ARG A 414 -6.86 -9.17 2.36
C ARG A 414 -7.89 -8.31 1.61
N CYS A 415 -7.64 -8.01 0.33
CA CYS A 415 -8.57 -7.22 -0.46
C CYS A 415 -9.90 -7.95 -0.68
N LEU A 416 -9.89 -9.25 -1.02
CA LEU A 416 -11.11 -10.03 -1.21
C LEU A 416 -11.91 -10.17 0.09
N SER A 417 -11.27 -10.18 1.25
CA SER A 417 -11.96 -10.20 2.55
C SER A 417 -12.75 -8.93 2.86
N MET A 418 -12.44 -7.80 2.19
CA MET A 418 -13.17 -6.53 2.32
C MET A 418 -14.44 -6.48 1.47
N VAL A 419 -14.67 -7.47 0.62
CA VAL A 419 -15.86 -7.56 -0.25
C VAL A 419 -16.96 -8.29 0.49
N ASP A 420 -18.18 -7.74 0.51
CA ASP A 420 -19.34 -8.34 1.17
C ASP A 420 -20.55 -8.48 0.24
N SER A 421 -21.06 -7.38 -0.30
CA SER A 421 -22.26 -7.36 -1.14
C SER A 421 -22.02 -7.90 -2.55
N MET A 422 -20.80 -7.75 -3.06
CA MET A 422 -20.42 -8.12 -4.44
C MET A 422 -19.83 -9.52 -4.59
N LYS A 423 -19.94 -10.39 -3.58
CA LYS A 423 -19.47 -11.79 -3.62
C LYS A 423 -20.12 -12.64 -4.71
N LYS A 424 -21.28 -12.21 -5.22
CA LYS A 424 -21.99 -12.91 -6.31
C LYS A 424 -21.50 -12.52 -7.70
N LEU A 425 -20.64 -11.53 -7.83
CA LEU A 425 -20.09 -11.13 -9.13
C LEU A 425 -19.15 -12.21 -9.67
N PRO A 426 -19.23 -12.51 -10.98
CA PRO A 426 -18.36 -13.51 -11.59
C PRO A 426 -16.88 -13.14 -11.50
N GLU A 427 -16.52 -11.86 -11.52
CA GLU A 427 -15.14 -11.40 -11.36
C GLU A 427 -14.61 -11.67 -9.94
N TYR A 428 -15.44 -11.48 -8.90
CA TYR A 428 -15.08 -11.88 -7.54
C TYR A 428 -14.84 -13.38 -7.44
N SER A 429 -15.77 -14.18 -7.97
CA SER A 429 -15.64 -15.63 -7.96
C SER A 429 -14.42 -16.10 -8.75
N ASN A 430 -14.12 -15.47 -9.90
CA ASN A 430 -12.90 -15.76 -10.64
C ASN A 430 -11.63 -15.42 -9.83
N ALA A 431 -11.59 -14.26 -9.17
CA ALA A 431 -10.45 -13.88 -8.33
C ALA A 431 -10.26 -14.84 -7.15
N MET A 432 -11.34 -15.23 -6.47
CA MET A 432 -11.30 -16.26 -5.41
C MET A 432 -10.83 -17.61 -5.95
N GLY A 433 -11.35 -18.05 -7.10
CA GLY A 433 -10.92 -19.29 -7.73
C GLY A 433 -9.45 -19.31 -8.10
N VAL A 434 -8.93 -18.20 -8.63
CA VAL A 434 -7.51 -18.04 -8.92
C VAL A 434 -6.68 -18.04 -7.64
N LEU A 435 -7.14 -17.35 -6.58
CA LEU A 435 -6.47 -17.37 -5.27
C LEU A 435 -6.34 -18.79 -4.73
N MET A 436 -7.45 -19.57 -4.73
CA MET A 436 -7.47 -20.97 -4.27
C MET A 436 -6.58 -21.85 -5.14
N LEU A 437 -6.60 -21.64 -6.47
CA LEU A 437 -5.74 -22.35 -7.41
C LEU A 437 -4.25 -22.14 -7.12
N LEU A 438 -3.85 -20.90 -6.86
CA LEU A 438 -2.47 -20.54 -6.53
C LEU A 438 -2.06 -21.02 -5.13
N LYS A 439 -3.00 -21.10 -4.20
CA LYS A 439 -2.78 -21.72 -2.87
C LYS A 439 -2.70 -23.25 -2.92
N GLY A 440 -3.11 -23.88 -4.02
CA GLY A 440 -3.19 -25.34 -4.16
C GLY A 440 -4.46 -25.96 -3.61
N GLU A 441 -5.48 -25.16 -3.30
CA GLU A 441 -6.79 -25.59 -2.82
C GLU A 441 -7.73 -25.87 -4.00
N TYR A 442 -7.44 -26.95 -4.74
CA TYR A 442 -8.01 -27.21 -6.06
C TYR A 442 -9.53 -27.45 -6.08
N GLU A 443 -10.10 -28.02 -5.02
CA GLU A 443 -11.54 -28.26 -4.89
C GLU A 443 -12.29 -26.93 -4.77
N HIS A 444 -11.85 -26.06 -3.88
CA HIS A 444 -12.43 -24.72 -3.72
C HIS A 444 -12.21 -23.86 -4.97
N ALA A 445 -11.04 -23.98 -5.61
CA ALA A 445 -10.77 -23.29 -6.87
C ALA A 445 -11.79 -23.66 -7.94
N GLU A 446 -12.10 -24.97 -8.08
CA GLU A 446 -13.08 -25.48 -9.05
C GLU A 446 -14.48 -24.94 -8.78
N GLU A 447 -14.92 -24.93 -7.52
CA GLU A 447 -16.22 -24.41 -7.12
C GLU A 447 -16.37 -22.92 -7.53
N TYR A 448 -15.42 -22.08 -7.15
CA TYR A 448 -15.46 -20.64 -7.47
C TYR A 448 -15.37 -20.39 -8.98
N LEU A 449 -14.49 -21.09 -9.69
CA LEU A 449 -14.32 -20.91 -11.13
C LEU A 449 -15.55 -21.37 -11.91
N ASN A 450 -16.23 -22.45 -11.49
CA ASN A 450 -17.48 -22.89 -12.10
C ASN A 450 -18.57 -21.84 -11.92
N VAL A 451 -18.73 -21.28 -10.71
CA VAL A 451 -19.69 -20.19 -10.45
C VAL A 451 -19.44 -19.01 -11.39
N ALA A 452 -18.17 -18.62 -11.56
CA ALA A 452 -17.81 -17.54 -12.46
C ALA A 452 -18.11 -17.86 -13.93
N TYR A 453 -17.79 -19.08 -14.37
CA TYR A 453 -18.01 -19.53 -15.74
C TYR A 453 -19.50 -19.65 -16.09
N GLU A 454 -20.28 -20.25 -15.21
CA GLU A 454 -21.73 -20.38 -15.36
C GLU A 454 -22.47 -19.04 -15.37
N SER A 455 -21.88 -18.04 -14.68
CA SER A 455 -22.36 -16.65 -14.71
C SER A 455 -21.94 -15.89 -15.99
N GLY A 456 -21.30 -16.57 -16.95
CA GLY A 456 -20.94 -16.02 -18.26
C GLY A 456 -19.55 -15.44 -18.40
N LEU A 457 -18.69 -15.52 -17.38
CA LEU A 457 -17.32 -15.00 -17.42
C LEU A 457 -16.38 -15.99 -18.14
N LYS A 458 -16.14 -15.75 -19.43
CA LYS A 458 -15.31 -16.64 -20.27
C LYS A 458 -13.90 -16.87 -19.73
N VAL A 459 -13.33 -15.87 -19.06
CA VAL A 459 -11.97 -15.94 -18.47
C VAL A 459 -11.89 -17.08 -17.46
N ALA A 460 -12.96 -17.37 -16.71
CA ALA A 460 -12.99 -18.47 -15.75
C ALA A 460 -12.85 -19.85 -16.43
N GLY A 461 -13.30 -19.98 -17.67
CA GLY A 461 -13.13 -21.20 -18.45
C GLY A 461 -11.65 -21.53 -18.71
N TYR A 462 -10.83 -20.52 -19.03
CA TYR A 462 -9.38 -20.72 -19.18
C TYR A 462 -8.73 -21.13 -17.85
N ASN A 463 -9.18 -20.58 -16.73
CA ASN A 463 -8.67 -20.96 -15.42
C ASN A 463 -9.09 -22.38 -15.02
N LEU A 464 -10.27 -22.86 -15.44
CA LEU A 464 -10.70 -24.26 -15.28
C LEU A 464 -9.83 -25.21 -16.11
N GLU A 465 -9.44 -24.81 -17.31
CA GLU A 465 -8.48 -25.60 -18.11
C GLU A 465 -7.11 -25.67 -17.42
N GLU A 466 -6.60 -24.55 -16.90
CA GLU A 466 -5.35 -24.50 -16.14
C GLU A 466 -5.41 -25.39 -14.88
N LEU A 467 -6.52 -25.35 -14.15
CA LEU A 467 -6.77 -26.22 -13.00
C LEU A 467 -6.77 -27.69 -13.42
N THR A 468 -7.42 -28.03 -14.53
CA THR A 468 -7.47 -29.42 -15.05
C THR A 468 -6.08 -29.92 -15.39
N ARG A 469 -5.29 -29.11 -16.10
CA ARG A 469 -3.87 -29.42 -16.43
C ARG A 469 -3.04 -29.61 -15.15
N LYS A 470 -3.24 -28.77 -14.16
CA LYS A 470 -2.54 -28.85 -12.86
C LYS A 470 -2.89 -30.14 -12.11
N LYS A 471 -4.19 -30.51 -12.05
CA LYS A 471 -4.66 -31.75 -11.43
C LYS A 471 -4.12 -32.99 -12.13
N ALA A 472 -4.15 -33.01 -13.47
CA ALA A 472 -3.59 -34.10 -14.28
C ALA A 472 -2.08 -34.29 -14.05
N ASN A 473 -1.31 -33.20 -14.10
CA ASN A 473 0.11 -33.23 -13.82
C ASN A 473 0.43 -33.72 -12.39
N ALA A 474 -0.33 -33.27 -11.40
CA ALA A 474 -0.14 -33.72 -10.01
C ALA A 474 -0.42 -35.20 -9.82
N SER A 475 -1.39 -35.78 -10.56
CA SER A 475 -1.68 -37.21 -10.53
C SER A 475 -0.57 -38.05 -11.16
N GLU A 476 -0.02 -37.61 -12.29
CA GLU A 476 1.15 -38.26 -12.94
C GLU A 476 2.40 -38.21 -12.05
N PHE A 477 2.60 -37.11 -11.32
CA PHE A 477 3.70 -36.94 -10.39
C PHE A 477 3.62 -37.89 -9.20
N ARG A 478 2.41 -38.12 -8.67
CA ARG A 478 2.18 -39.07 -7.58
C ARG A 478 2.46 -40.51 -8.02
N ILE A 479 2.02 -40.88 -9.21
CA ILE A 479 2.24 -42.25 -9.74
C ILE A 479 3.72 -42.55 -9.93
N LYS A 480 4.54 -41.61 -10.43
CA LYS A 480 5.97 -41.80 -10.63
C LYS A 480 6.81 -41.83 -9.35
N ASN A 481 6.38 -41.14 -8.30
CA ASN A 481 7.08 -41.13 -7.00
C ASN A 481 6.63 -42.25 -6.06
N SER A 482 5.65 -43.06 -6.45
CA SER A 482 5.15 -44.22 -5.71
C SER A 482 5.70 -45.56 -6.24
N CYS A 483 6.50 -45.51 -7.29
CA CYS A 483 7.31 -46.61 -7.81
C CYS A 483 8.80 -46.35 -7.52
#